data_9aae7c1bd3deed257dd63b91cd4439b7
#
_entry.id   9aae7c1bd3deed257dd63b91cd4439b7
#
_cell.length_a   1.000
_cell.length_b   1.000
_cell.length_c   1.000
_cell.angle_alpha   90.00
_cell.angle_beta   90.00
_cell.angle_gamma   90.00
#
_symmetry.space_group_name_H-M   'P 1'
#
loop_
_entity.id
_entity.type
_entity.pdbx_description
1 polymer ?
#
loop_
_entity_poly.entity_id
_entity_poly.type
_entity_poly.pdbx_seq_one_letter_code
_entity_poly.pdbx_strand_id
1 'polypeptide(L)'
;EKVKYCYTKKVEDIPTGTCLILITPDSERTMCTFLGVAGKISPSDIDEDFIKKSELVFLEGYLWDEGEPKAAFDKALALAKKSAMSLSDKFCVDRHKENFFHLVKNKLDIIFANEQEIIELIDAKNFNDVIEFGKNLNKLLVITRSSKGSLAISKTEVIECESQKNLKILDLTGAGDLFAAGFLHGYINRMSTSESLQKGTEMASKIIQKIGARLN
;
A
#
# COMPACT_ATOMS: atom_id res chain seq x y z
N GLU A 1 4.54 14.56 -15.14
CA GLU A 1 3.57 13.47 -14.93
C GLU A 1 2.11 13.96 -14.75
N LYS A 2 1.86 15.26 -14.80
CA LYS A 2 0.53 15.89 -14.63
C LYS A 2 -0.21 15.52 -13.31
N VAL A 3 0.54 15.10 -12.28
CA VAL A 3 0.00 14.87 -10.95
C VAL A 3 -0.14 16.23 -10.25
N LYS A 4 -1.32 16.50 -9.72
CA LYS A 4 -1.53 17.68 -8.87
C LYS A 4 -1.00 17.40 -7.47
N TYR A 5 -0.33 18.36 -6.90
CA TYR A 5 0.13 18.32 -5.52
C TYR A 5 -0.21 19.61 -4.80
N CYS A 6 -0.49 19.51 -3.51
CA CYS A 6 -0.85 20.63 -2.65
C CYS A 6 -0.07 20.54 -1.33
N TYR A 7 1.23 20.74 -1.40
CA TYR A 7 2.06 20.80 -0.20
C TYR A 7 2.99 22.00 -0.24
N THR A 8 3.33 22.52 0.92
CA THR A 8 4.33 23.58 1.07
C THR A 8 5.69 22.93 1.32
N LYS A 9 6.70 23.38 0.58
CA LYS A 9 8.08 22.97 0.84
C LYS A 9 8.47 23.31 2.27
N LYS A 10 8.86 22.31 3.05
CA LYS A 10 9.48 22.55 4.34
C LYS A 10 10.94 22.97 4.14
N VAL A 11 11.33 24.03 4.84
CA VAL A 11 12.73 24.47 4.92
C VAL A 11 13.26 24.04 6.28
N GLU A 12 13.98 22.94 6.29
CA GLU A 12 14.57 22.35 7.50
C GLU A 12 16.03 21.96 7.21
N ASP A 13 16.82 21.81 8.29
CA ASP A 13 18.21 21.33 8.19
C ASP A 13 18.32 19.87 7.74
N ILE A 14 17.20 19.14 7.80
CA ILE A 14 17.12 17.73 7.37
C ILE A 14 16.72 17.68 5.89
N PRO A 15 17.46 16.97 5.03
CA PRO A 15 17.14 16.85 3.61
C PRO A 15 15.86 16.03 3.37
N THR A 16 15.37 16.06 2.13
CA THR A 16 14.31 15.16 1.67
C THR A 16 14.74 13.69 1.80
N GLY A 17 13.77 12.78 1.80
CA GLY A 17 14.03 11.35 1.88
C GLY A 17 14.93 10.84 0.75
N THR A 18 15.82 9.94 1.10
CA THR A 18 16.72 9.24 0.16
C THR A 18 16.73 7.76 0.43
N CYS A 19 16.93 6.96 -0.61
CA CYS A 19 17.04 5.52 -0.48
C CYS A 19 18.16 5.00 -1.39
N LEU A 20 19.12 4.29 -0.82
CA LEU A 20 20.08 3.50 -1.57
C LEU A 20 19.52 2.08 -1.73
N ILE A 21 19.34 1.64 -2.97
CA ILE A 21 18.75 0.34 -3.28
C ILE A 21 19.84 -0.54 -3.91
N LEU A 22 20.14 -1.66 -3.26
CA LEU A 22 21.05 -2.68 -3.74
C LEU A 22 20.24 -3.84 -4.31
N ILE A 23 20.40 -4.10 -5.60
CA ILE A 23 19.68 -5.19 -6.30
C ILE A 23 20.67 -6.32 -6.54
N THR A 24 20.31 -7.52 -6.11
CA THR A 24 21.11 -8.74 -6.28
C THR A 24 20.71 -9.52 -7.54
N PRO A 25 21.57 -10.44 -8.04
CA PRO A 25 21.30 -11.18 -9.29
C PRO A 25 20.01 -12.03 -9.28
N ASP A 26 19.48 -12.35 -8.10
CA ASP A 26 18.21 -13.04 -7.91
C ASP A 26 17.00 -12.08 -7.97
N SER A 27 17.22 -10.82 -8.34
CA SER A 27 16.22 -9.74 -8.41
C SER A 27 15.65 -9.27 -7.06
N GLU A 28 16.22 -9.76 -5.96
CA GLU A 28 15.91 -9.26 -4.62
C GLU A 28 16.63 -7.93 -4.36
N ARG A 29 16.11 -7.17 -3.40
CA ARG A 29 16.64 -5.84 -3.07
C ARG A 29 16.82 -5.62 -1.58
N THR A 30 17.86 -4.90 -1.25
CA THR A 30 18.07 -4.31 0.08
C THR A 30 17.93 -2.81 -0.03
N MET A 31 17.09 -2.22 0.81
CA MET A 31 16.79 -0.80 0.81
C MET A 31 17.36 -0.13 2.05
N CYS A 32 18.31 0.80 1.87
CA CYS A 32 18.85 1.64 2.93
C CYS A 32 18.14 2.99 2.86
N THR A 33 17.03 3.11 3.58
CA THR A 33 16.13 4.27 3.52
C THR A 33 16.37 5.24 4.66
N PHE A 34 16.53 6.51 4.32
CA PHE A 34 16.46 7.64 5.22
C PHE A 34 15.25 8.49 4.83
N LEU A 35 14.23 8.52 5.67
CA LEU A 35 12.98 9.24 5.36
C LEU A 35 13.15 10.76 5.33
N GLY A 36 14.13 11.28 6.06
CA GLY A 36 14.38 12.71 6.11
C GLY A 36 13.14 13.49 6.55
N VAL A 37 12.88 14.63 5.92
CA VAL A 37 11.72 15.46 6.23
C VAL A 37 10.38 14.79 5.89
N ALA A 38 10.36 13.78 5.02
CA ALA A 38 9.12 13.04 4.72
C ALA A 38 8.58 12.29 5.94
N GLY A 39 9.46 11.83 6.84
CA GLY A 39 9.06 11.20 8.10
C GLY A 39 8.50 12.17 9.14
N LYS A 40 8.47 13.47 8.84
CA LYS A 40 7.96 14.52 9.74
C LYS A 40 6.61 15.08 9.29
N ILE A 41 5.79 14.27 8.63
CA ILE A 41 4.44 14.67 8.27
C ILE A 41 3.63 14.99 9.53
N SER A 42 2.84 16.05 9.48
CA SER A 42 2.06 16.55 10.62
C SER A 42 0.63 16.90 10.18
N PRO A 43 -0.32 17.10 11.09
CA PRO A 43 -1.67 17.52 10.76
C PRO A 43 -1.75 18.83 9.95
N SER A 44 -0.75 19.72 10.10
CA SER A 44 -0.68 20.97 9.33
C SER A 44 -0.35 20.74 7.84
N ASP A 45 0.23 19.62 7.49
CA ASP A 45 0.55 19.26 6.10
C ASP A 45 -0.67 18.67 5.36
N ILE A 46 -1.76 18.37 6.07
CA ILE A 46 -2.98 17.81 5.50
C ILE A 46 -3.90 18.93 5.04
N ASP A 47 -3.99 19.12 3.73
CA ASP A 47 -4.95 20.02 3.09
C ASP A 47 -6.37 19.42 3.16
N GLU A 48 -7.20 19.99 4.03
CA GLU A 48 -8.54 19.47 4.31
C GLU A 48 -9.46 19.52 3.09
N ASP A 49 -9.38 20.60 2.32
CA ASP A 49 -10.21 20.79 1.14
C ASP A 49 -9.86 19.79 0.04
N PHE A 50 -8.58 19.50 -0.11
CA PHE A 50 -8.10 18.50 -1.07
C PHE A 50 -8.56 17.09 -0.66
N ILE A 51 -8.41 16.74 0.61
CA ILE A 51 -8.90 15.44 1.14
C ILE A 51 -10.41 15.31 0.99
N LYS A 52 -11.18 16.30 1.41
CA LYS A 52 -12.67 16.28 1.32
C LYS A 52 -13.20 16.17 -0.12
N LYS A 53 -12.47 16.71 -1.09
CA LYS A 53 -12.82 16.62 -2.53
C LYS A 53 -12.41 15.31 -3.16
N SER A 54 -11.46 14.59 -2.58
CA SER A 54 -10.98 13.31 -3.10
C SER A 54 -12.03 12.21 -2.94
N GLU A 55 -12.10 11.29 -3.88
CA GLU A 55 -12.97 10.12 -3.80
C GLU A 55 -12.40 9.07 -2.85
N LEU A 56 -11.07 9.00 -2.79
CA LEU A 56 -10.34 8.05 -1.94
C LEU A 56 -9.02 8.68 -1.49
N VAL A 57 -8.65 8.43 -0.25
CA VAL A 57 -7.33 8.74 0.30
C VAL A 57 -6.56 7.43 0.43
N PHE A 58 -5.37 7.38 -0.16
CA PHE A 58 -4.46 6.25 -0.04
C PHE A 58 -3.29 6.62 0.88
N LEU A 59 -3.04 5.77 1.87
CA LEU A 59 -2.02 5.95 2.90
C LEU A 59 -0.95 4.85 2.80
N GLU A 60 0.29 5.21 3.13
CA GLU A 60 1.41 4.29 3.15
C GLU A 60 1.87 4.04 4.59
N GLY A 61 1.92 2.79 5.00
CA GLY A 61 2.37 2.40 6.35
C GLY A 61 3.77 2.87 6.71
N TYR A 62 4.64 3.02 5.71
CA TYR A 62 5.99 3.58 5.90
C TYR A 62 6.02 4.96 6.55
N LEU A 63 4.98 5.77 6.35
CA LEU A 63 4.90 7.13 6.90
C LEU A 63 4.18 7.18 8.24
N TRP A 64 3.62 6.06 8.69
CA TRP A 64 2.97 6.01 9.99
C TRP A 64 4.04 5.86 11.10
N ASP A 65 4.01 6.73 12.10
CA ASP A 65 4.80 6.63 13.32
C ASP A 65 4.08 7.37 14.44
N GLU A 66 4.43 7.12 15.68
CA GLU A 66 3.84 7.79 16.84
C GLU A 66 4.06 9.32 16.79
N GLY A 67 3.16 10.06 17.39
CA GLY A 67 3.22 11.53 17.45
C GLY A 67 2.56 12.20 16.25
N GLU A 68 3.26 13.14 15.63
CA GLU A 68 2.74 13.97 14.53
C GLU A 68 2.32 13.16 13.30
N PRO A 69 3.09 12.15 12.83
CA PRO A 69 2.65 11.32 11.71
C PRO A 69 1.33 10.60 11.97
N LYS A 70 1.17 10.00 13.15
CA LYS A 70 -0.09 9.37 13.58
C LYS A 70 -1.25 10.37 13.57
N ALA A 71 -1.04 11.56 14.13
CA ALA A 71 -2.05 12.61 14.15
C ALA A 71 -2.43 13.09 12.74
N ALA A 72 -1.46 13.14 11.80
CA ALA A 72 -1.72 13.43 10.40
C ALA A 72 -2.59 12.35 9.73
N PHE A 73 -2.31 11.07 9.98
CA PHE A 73 -3.11 9.95 9.52
C PHE A 73 -4.54 10.01 10.09
N ASP A 74 -4.68 10.22 11.40
CA ASP A 74 -5.98 10.34 12.06
C ASP A 74 -6.81 11.49 11.45
N LYS A 75 -6.18 12.64 11.19
CA LYS A 75 -6.82 13.78 10.51
C LYS A 75 -7.24 13.42 9.08
N ALA A 76 -6.36 12.84 8.29
CA ALA A 76 -6.67 12.45 6.91
C ALA A 76 -7.84 11.44 6.86
N LEU A 77 -7.82 10.42 7.72
CA LEU A 77 -8.87 9.41 7.82
C LEU A 77 -10.21 9.99 8.29
N ALA A 78 -10.20 10.97 9.20
CA ALA A 78 -11.42 11.64 9.67
C ALA A 78 -12.10 12.48 8.58
N LEU A 79 -11.34 12.98 7.60
CA LEU A 79 -11.82 13.81 6.51
C LEU A 79 -12.14 13.02 5.23
N ALA A 80 -11.59 11.80 5.10
CA ALA A 80 -11.72 10.98 3.91
C ALA A 80 -13.14 10.47 3.70
N LYS A 81 -13.65 10.53 2.46
CA LYS A 81 -14.89 9.86 2.08
C LYS A 81 -14.71 8.34 2.03
N LYS A 82 -13.55 7.91 1.58
CA LYS A 82 -13.12 6.53 1.54
C LYS A 82 -11.60 6.46 1.74
N SER A 83 -11.16 5.43 2.42
CA SER A 83 -9.76 5.27 2.79
C SER A 83 -9.20 3.93 2.34
N ALA A 84 -7.96 3.96 1.89
CA ALA A 84 -7.16 2.78 1.60
C ALA A 84 -5.77 2.94 2.24
N MET A 85 -5.16 1.83 2.61
CA MET A 85 -3.80 1.83 3.16
C MET A 85 -3.04 0.59 2.71
N SER A 86 -1.78 0.78 2.35
CA SER A 86 -0.79 -0.31 2.25
C SER A 86 -0.14 -0.54 3.61
N LEU A 87 -0.01 -1.81 4.01
CA LEU A 87 0.75 -2.18 5.22
C LEU A 87 2.27 -1.99 5.01
N SER A 88 2.68 -1.82 3.75
CA SER A 88 3.99 -1.42 3.26
C SER A 88 5.07 -2.49 3.33
N ASP A 89 5.43 -2.99 4.50
CA ASP A 89 6.25 -4.17 4.67
C ASP A 89 6.08 -4.82 6.06
N LYS A 90 6.64 -6.02 6.19
CA LYS A 90 6.62 -6.78 7.46
C LYS A 90 7.22 -5.98 8.62
N PHE A 91 8.26 -5.19 8.37
CA PHE A 91 8.94 -4.40 9.40
C PHE A 91 8.03 -3.30 9.98
N CYS A 92 7.22 -2.66 9.12
CA CYS A 92 6.21 -1.70 9.56
C CYS A 92 5.12 -2.39 10.39
N VAL A 93 4.69 -3.58 9.95
CA VAL A 93 3.70 -4.38 10.67
C VAL A 93 4.21 -4.78 12.04
N ASP A 94 5.41 -5.35 12.15
CA ASP A 94 6.02 -5.76 13.42
C ASP A 94 6.12 -4.57 14.40
N ARG A 95 6.55 -3.42 13.89
CA ARG A 95 6.79 -2.22 14.69
C ARG A 95 5.50 -1.59 15.21
N HIS A 96 4.42 -1.64 14.42
CA HIS A 96 3.18 -0.92 14.68
C HIS A 96 1.95 -1.85 14.72
N LYS A 97 2.13 -3.11 15.06
CA LYS A 97 1.14 -4.19 14.92
C LYS A 97 -0.23 -3.84 15.49
N GLU A 98 -0.28 -3.44 16.76
CA GLU A 98 -1.54 -3.10 17.43
C GLU A 98 -2.25 -1.92 16.78
N ASN A 99 -1.49 -0.90 16.38
CA ASN A 99 -2.02 0.29 15.72
C ASN A 99 -2.54 -0.04 14.32
N PHE A 100 -1.77 -0.81 13.53
CA PHE A 100 -2.19 -1.24 12.20
C PHE A 100 -3.40 -2.15 12.26
N PHE A 101 -3.45 -3.05 13.22
CA PHE A 101 -4.61 -3.90 13.45
C PHE A 101 -5.86 -3.07 13.80
N HIS A 102 -5.71 -2.04 14.64
CA HIS A 102 -6.79 -1.11 14.93
C HIS A 102 -7.25 -0.33 13.69
N LEU A 103 -6.33 0.19 12.87
CA LEU A 103 -6.65 0.89 11.62
C LEU A 103 -7.42 -0.03 10.67
N VAL A 104 -6.92 -1.24 10.45
CA VAL A 104 -7.53 -2.26 9.58
C VAL A 104 -8.94 -2.59 10.03
N LYS A 105 -9.15 -2.82 11.32
CA LYS A 105 -10.47 -3.17 11.84
C LYS A 105 -11.47 -2.02 11.82
N ASN A 106 -11.03 -0.80 12.13
CA ASN A 106 -11.96 0.25 12.53
C ASN A 106 -11.97 1.48 11.61
N LYS A 107 -10.91 1.73 10.84
CA LYS A 107 -10.74 3.01 10.14
C LYS A 107 -10.68 2.90 8.62
N LEU A 108 -10.15 1.80 8.10
CA LEU A 108 -9.89 1.66 6.66
C LEU A 108 -11.07 0.98 5.94
N ASP A 109 -11.27 1.32 4.67
CA ASP A 109 -12.22 0.66 3.77
C ASP A 109 -11.54 -0.39 2.90
N ILE A 110 -10.31 -0.11 2.45
CA ILE A 110 -9.51 -0.99 1.60
C ILE A 110 -8.12 -1.17 2.22
N ILE A 111 -7.68 -2.39 2.33
CA ILE A 111 -6.37 -2.74 2.88
C ILE A 111 -5.55 -3.46 1.81
N PHE A 112 -4.34 -2.97 1.55
CA PHE A 112 -3.35 -3.65 0.72
C PHE A 112 -2.28 -4.26 1.60
N ALA A 113 -1.98 -5.52 1.34
CA ALA A 113 -0.93 -6.26 2.02
C ALA A 113 -0.31 -7.29 1.08
N ASN A 114 0.91 -7.72 1.36
CA ASN A 114 1.39 -8.99 0.85
C ASN A 114 1.02 -10.13 1.82
N GLU A 115 1.24 -11.39 1.36
CA GLU A 115 0.91 -12.59 2.16
C GLU A 115 1.61 -12.59 3.53
N GLN A 116 2.87 -12.13 3.59
CA GLN A 116 3.65 -12.10 4.84
C GLN A 116 3.16 -11.01 5.80
N GLU A 117 2.87 -9.83 5.29
CA GLU A 117 2.38 -8.70 6.08
C GLU A 117 1.06 -9.02 6.77
N ILE A 118 0.11 -9.60 6.04
CA ILE A 118 -1.20 -9.92 6.64
C ILE A 118 -1.12 -11.09 7.61
N ILE A 119 -0.31 -12.11 7.33
CA ILE A 119 -0.06 -13.21 8.25
C ILE A 119 0.52 -12.67 9.57
N GLU A 120 1.52 -11.80 9.48
CA GLU A 120 2.14 -11.18 10.64
C GLU A 120 1.17 -10.31 11.43
N LEU A 121 0.37 -9.51 10.73
CA LEU A 121 -0.58 -8.59 11.38
C LEU A 121 -1.60 -9.32 12.27
N ILE A 122 -2.08 -10.47 11.83
CA ILE A 122 -3.16 -11.20 12.50
C ILE A 122 -2.72 -12.47 13.21
N ASP A 123 -1.41 -12.73 13.30
CA ASP A 123 -0.84 -13.98 13.84
C ASP A 123 -1.43 -15.24 13.20
N ALA A 124 -1.66 -15.20 11.88
CA ALA A 124 -2.25 -16.32 11.17
C ALA A 124 -1.31 -17.53 11.16
N LYS A 125 -1.86 -18.71 11.39
CA LYS A 125 -1.12 -19.99 11.33
C LYS A 125 -1.02 -20.52 9.90
N ASN A 126 -1.97 -20.16 9.06
CA ASN A 126 -2.05 -20.58 7.66
C ASN A 126 -2.88 -19.57 6.87
N PHE A 127 -2.90 -19.70 5.55
CA PHE A 127 -3.59 -18.74 4.69
C PHE A 127 -5.12 -18.81 4.80
N ASN A 128 -5.71 -19.92 5.27
CA ASN A 128 -7.16 -19.99 5.49
C ASN A 128 -7.59 -19.04 6.62
N ASP A 129 -6.75 -18.86 7.65
CA ASP A 129 -7.02 -17.89 8.73
C ASP A 129 -7.14 -16.46 8.16
N VAL A 130 -6.31 -16.15 7.14
CA VAL A 130 -6.37 -14.85 6.44
C VAL A 130 -7.68 -14.69 5.66
N ILE A 131 -8.13 -15.76 4.98
CA ILE A 131 -9.41 -15.72 4.25
C ILE A 131 -10.58 -15.53 5.22
N GLU A 132 -10.59 -16.25 6.33
CA GLU A 132 -11.63 -16.09 7.35
C GLU A 132 -11.61 -14.70 7.98
N PHE A 133 -10.44 -14.19 8.31
CA PHE A 133 -10.28 -12.82 8.80
C PHE A 133 -10.86 -11.79 7.82
N GLY A 134 -10.48 -11.88 6.54
CA GLY A 134 -10.93 -10.97 5.50
C GLY A 134 -12.46 -10.99 5.33
N LYS A 135 -13.08 -12.17 5.34
CA LYS A 135 -14.55 -12.31 5.29
C LYS A 135 -15.24 -11.68 6.50
N ASN A 136 -14.64 -11.78 7.68
CA ASN A 136 -15.20 -11.22 8.92
C ASN A 136 -14.92 -9.72 9.08
N LEU A 137 -13.98 -9.18 8.31
CA LEU A 137 -13.56 -7.78 8.43
C LEU A 137 -14.62 -6.78 7.96
N ASN A 138 -15.53 -7.18 7.05
CA ASN A 138 -16.50 -6.30 6.38
C ASN A 138 -15.86 -5.10 5.67
N LYS A 139 -14.68 -5.30 5.13
CA LYS A 139 -13.84 -4.36 4.38
C LYS A 139 -13.36 -5.05 3.10
N LEU A 140 -12.59 -4.36 2.27
CA LEU A 140 -11.94 -4.97 1.13
C LEU A 140 -10.45 -5.21 1.45
N LEU A 141 -10.09 -6.48 1.61
CA LEU A 141 -8.70 -6.88 1.84
C LEU A 141 -8.11 -7.38 0.53
N VAL A 142 -7.07 -6.70 0.04
CA VAL A 142 -6.41 -6.98 -1.24
C VAL A 142 -5.00 -7.47 -0.95
N ILE A 143 -4.69 -8.70 -1.38
CA ILE A 143 -3.45 -9.38 -1.00
C ILE A 143 -2.66 -9.78 -2.25
N THR A 144 -1.39 -9.41 -2.28
CA THR A 144 -0.42 -9.90 -3.26
C THR A 144 0.32 -11.13 -2.73
N ARG A 145 0.56 -12.12 -3.59
CA ARG A 145 1.16 -13.41 -3.22
C ARG A 145 2.30 -13.82 -4.15
N SER A 146 3.03 -12.85 -4.66
CA SER A 146 4.15 -13.07 -5.58
C SER A 146 3.73 -13.94 -6.78
N SER A 147 4.44 -15.02 -7.06
CA SER A 147 4.13 -15.97 -8.16
C SER A 147 2.78 -16.67 -8.04
N LYS A 148 2.16 -16.67 -6.85
CA LYS A 148 0.81 -17.22 -6.62
C LYS A 148 -0.30 -16.26 -7.08
N GLY A 149 0.04 -15.05 -7.55
CA GLY A 149 -0.92 -14.05 -8.00
C GLY A 149 -1.40 -13.12 -6.89
N SER A 150 -2.66 -12.76 -6.93
CA SER A 150 -3.29 -11.83 -5.97
C SER A 150 -4.73 -12.23 -5.72
N LEU A 151 -5.31 -11.73 -4.63
CA LEU A 151 -6.72 -11.93 -4.34
C LEU A 151 -7.31 -10.73 -3.61
N ALA A 152 -8.61 -10.58 -3.72
CA ALA A 152 -9.40 -9.63 -2.96
C ALA A 152 -10.46 -10.38 -2.17
N ILE A 153 -10.54 -10.09 -0.88
CA ILE A 153 -11.48 -10.72 0.05
C ILE A 153 -12.44 -9.64 0.55
N SER A 154 -13.72 -9.91 0.37
CA SER A 154 -14.81 -9.16 0.97
C SER A 154 -15.65 -10.08 1.86
N LYS A 155 -16.66 -9.53 2.51
CA LYS A 155 -17.60 -10.33 3.32
C LYS A 155 -18.26 -11.44 2.50
N THR A 156 -18.54 -11.20 1.23
CA THR A 156 -19.39 -12.07 0.41
C THR A 156 -18.60 -12.94 -0.55
N GLU A 157 -17.37 -12.56 -0.89
CA GLU A 157 -16.62 -13.23 -1.95
C GLU A 157 -15.11 -13.18 -1.74
N VAL A 158 -14.44 -14.13 -2.35
CA VAL A 158 -12.99 -14.17 -2.55
C VAL A 158 -12.75 -14.26 -4.05
N ILE A 159 -12.09 -13.26 -4.60
CA ILE A 159 -11.78 -13.21 -6.04
C ILE A 159 -10.28 -13.32 -6.18
N GLU A 160 -9.83 -14.28 -6.98
CA GLU A 160 -8.41 -14.52 -7.24
C GLU A 160 -8.03 -14.05 -8.65
N CYS A 161 -6.78 -13.63 -8.80
CA CYS A 161 -6.16 -13.28 -10.05
C CYS A 161 -4.79 -13.96 -10.14
N GLU A 162 -4.57 -14.75 -11.18
CA GLU A 162 -3.28 -15.41 -11.40
C GLU A 162 -2.18 -14.40 -11.73
N SER A 163 -0.95 -14.75 -11.36
CA SER A 163 0.22 -13.98 -11.79
C SER A 163 0.48 -14.15 -13.28
N GLN A 164 1.08 -13.15 -13.91
CA GLN A 164 1.57 -13.30 -15.27
C GLN A 164 2.78 -14.24 -15.30
N LYS A 165 2.84 -15.10 -16.30
CA LYS A 165 3.90 -16.11 -16.46
C LYS A 165 4.97 -15.63 -17.45
N ASN A 166 6.14 -16.26 -17.37
CA ASN A 166 7.26 -16.03 -18.31
C ASN A 166 7.79 -14.58 -18.29
N LEU A 167 7.75 -13.92 -17.13
CA LEU A 167 8.32 -12.59 -16.96
C LEU A 167 9.84 -12.66 -16.76
N LYS A 168 10.56 -11.74 -17.38
CA LYS A 168 11.97 -11.50 -17.05
C LYS A 168 12.05 -10.52 -15.89
N ILE A 169 12.11 -11.05 -14.66
CA ILE A 169 12.20 -10.23 -13.46
C ILE A 169 13.62 -9.66 -13.35
N LEU A 170 13.71 -8.34 -13.19
CA LEU A 170 14.97 -7.61 -13.03
C LEU A 170 15.07 -6.93 -11.66
N ASP A 171 13.96 -6.36 -11.17
CA ASP A 171 13.91 -5.59 -9.93
C ASP A 171 12.47 -5.58 -9.40
N LEU A 172 12.29 -5.97 -8.15
CA LEU A 172 10.98 -6.00 -7.51
C LEU A 172 10.55 -4.65 -6.90
N THR A 173 11.39 -3.60 -7.05
CA THR A 173 11.09 -2.27 -6.50
C THR A 173 9.84 -1.67 -7.12
N GLY A 174 8.90 -1.24 -6.28
CA GLY A 174 7.66 -0.62 -6.72
C GLY A 174 6.57 -1.60 -7.19
N ALA A 175 6.77 -2.91 -7.07
CA ALA A 175 5.77 -3.90 -7.47
C ALA A 175 4.45 -3.73 -6.70
N GLY A 176 4.53 -3.55 -5.38
CA GLY A 176 3.37 -3.30 -4.51
C GLY A 176 2.68 -1.98 -4.85
N ASP A 177 3.45 -0.92 -5.05
CA ASP A 177 2.94 0.42 -5.35
C ASP A 177 2.18 0.43 -6.67
N LEU A 178 2.76 -0.16 -7.71
CA LEU A 178 2.14 -0.23 -9.03
C LEU A 178 0.94 -1.18 -9.05
N PHE A 179 0.98 -2.25 -8.25
CA PHE A 179 -0.18 -3.12 -8.05
C PHE A 179 -1.34 -2.33 -7.42
N ALA A 180 -1.09 -1.63 -6.30
CA ALA A 180 -2.10 -0.82 -5.62
C ALA A 180 -2.63 0.29 -6.55
N ALA A 181 -1.75 0.97 -7.29
CA ALA A 181 -2.14 2.00 -8.26
C ALA A 181 -3.06 1.44 -9.37
N GLY A 182 -2.72 0.29 -9.93
CA GLY A 182 -3.53 -0.38 -10.96
C GLY A 182 -4.88 -0.82 -10.41
N PHE A 183 -4.90 -1.43 -9.23
CA PHE A 183 -6.13 -1.85 -8.55
C PHE A 183 -7.04 -0.66 -8.25
N LEU A 184 -6.50 0.40 -7.61
CA LEU A 184 -7.25 1.60 -7.27
C LEU A 184 -7.75 2.34 -8.50
N HIS A 185 -6.98 2.34 -9.61
CA HIS A 185 -7.47 2.88 -10.88
C HIS A 185 -8.74 2.15 -11.34
N GLY A 186 -8.74 0.81 -11.34
CA GLY A 186 -9.93 0.03 -11.67
C GLY A 186 -11.09 0.32 -10.72
N TYR A 187 -10.82 0.27 -9.43
CA TYR A 187 -11.81 0.49 -8.38
C TYR A 187 -12.52 1.86 -8.47
N ILE A 188 -11.75 2.95 -8.65
CA ILE A 188 -12.30 4.31 -8.78
C ILE A 188 -13.11 4.46 -10.07
N ASN A 189 -12.69 3.79 -11.15
CA ASN A 189 -13.43 3.77 -12.41
C ASN A 189 -14.58 2.75 -12.44
N ARG A 190 -14.96 2.19 -11.27
CA ARG A 190 -16.08 1.27 -11.11
C ARG A 190 -15.99 -0.01 -11.93
N MET A 191 -14.78 -0.46 -12.21
CA MET A 191 -14.55 -1.80 -12.75
C MET A 191 -14.88 -2.84 -11.68
N SER A 192 -15.14 -4.07 -12.10
CA SER A 192 -15.30 -5.19 -11.17
C SER A 192 -14.02 -5.42 -10.34
N THR A 193 -14.15 -6.10 -9.20
CA THR A 193 -12.99 -6.46 -8.38
C THR A 193 -12.00 -7.32 -9.16
N SER A 194 -12.48 -8.24 -10.01
CA SER A 194 -11.65 -9.06 -10.86
C SER A 194 -10.84 -8.22 -11.87
N GLU A 195 -11.48 -7.28 -12.56
CA GLU A 195 -10.80 -6.37 -13.49
C GLU A 195 -9.80 -5.47 -12.78
N SER A 196 -10.13 -5.02 -11.56
CA SER A 196 -9.22 -4.21 -10.73
C SER A 196 -7.99 -4.99 -10.32
N LEU A 197 -8.14 -6.27 -9.90
CA LEU A 197 -7.02 -7.18 -9.61
C LEU A 197 -6.14 -7.39 -10.86
N GLN A 198 -6.78 -7.61 -12.01
CA GLN A 198 -6.06 -7.79 -13.27
C GLN A 198 -5.24 -6.54 -13.65
N LYS A 199 -5.80 -5.34 -13.47
CA LYS A 199 -5.09 -4.07 -13.66
C LYS A 199 -3.89 -3.95 -12.72
N GLY A 200 -4.06 -4.27 -11.44
CA GLY A 200 -2.97 -4.28 -10.46
C GLY A 200 -1.86 -5.25 -10.87
N THR A 201 -2.22 -6.48 -11.23
CA THR A 201 -1.29 -7.52 -11.69
C THR A 201 -0.55 -7.09 -12.96
N GLU A 202 -1.23 -6.48 -13.92
CA GLU A 202 -0.62 -5.94 -15.15
C GLU A 202 0.44 -4.87 -14.83
N MET A 203 0.12 -3.93 -13.96
CA MET A 203 1.02 -2.84 -13.60
C MET A 203 2.24 -3.34 -12.83
N ALA A 204 2.04 -4.22 -11.85
CA ALA A 204 3.13 -4.88 -11.13
C ALA A 204 4.03 -5.67 -12.08
N SER A 205 3.45 -6.46 -13.00
CA SER A 205 4.20 -7.24 -13.98
C SER A 205 5.04 -6.38 -14.93
N LYS A 206 4.58 -5.18 -15.28
CA LYS A 206 5.34 -4.26 -16.12
C LYS A 206 6.55 -3.67 -15.39
N ILE A 207 6.40 -3.30 -14.13
CA ILE A 207 7.48 -2.64 -13.39
C ILE A 207 8.60 -3.60 -13.04
N ILE A 208 8.30 -4.84 -12.63
CA ILE A 208 9.33 -5.79 -12.22
C ILE A 208 10.27 -6.25 -13.35
N GLN A 209 9.96 -5.93 -14.58
CA GLN A 209 10.80 -6.19 -15.76
C GLN A 209 11.73 -5.02 -16.09
N LYS A 210 11.81 -4.03 -15.22
CA LYS A 210 12.67 -2.84 -15.35
C LYS A 210 13.44 -2.62 -14.06
N ILE A 211 14.49 -1.83 -14.13
CA ILE A 211 15.20 -1.35 -12.94
C ILE A 211 14.57 -0.03 -12.50
N GLY A 212 14.26 0.06 -11.21
CA GLY A 212 13.65 1.24 -10.58
C GLY A 212 12.13 1.20 -10.57
N ALA A 213 11.53 2.08 -9.76
CA ALA A 213 10.12 2.07 -9.42
C ALA A 213 9.20 2.85 -10.39
N ARG A 214 9.68 3.21 -11.60
CA ARG A 214 8.89 4.03 -12.55
C ARG A 214 8.81 3.40 -13.93
N LEU A 215 7.60 3.45 -14.50
CA LEU A 215 7.35 3.07 -15.89
C LEU A 215 7.69 4.28 -16.79
N ASN A 216 8.91 4.38 -17.23
CA ASN A 216 9.36 5.36 -18.23
C ASN A 216 9.20 4.78 -19.64
#